data_9740e2830b1c191af63e64a3e37ee682
#
_entry.id   9740e2830b1c191af63e64a3e37ee682
#
_cell.length_a   1.000
_cell.length_b   1.000
_cell.length_c   1.000
_cell.angle_alpha   90.00
_cell.angle_beta   90.00
_cell.angle_gamma   90.00
#
_symmetry.space_group_name_H-M   'P 1'
#
loop_
_entity.id
_entity.type
_entity.pdbx_description
1 polymer ?
#
loop_
_entity_poly.entity_id
_entity_poly.type
_entity_poly.pdbx_seq_one_letter_code
_entity_poly.pdbx_strand_id
1 'polypeptide(L)'
;MANWTEEEKVRIWNKAERCGEKNEEKGFRKDCCGAWIKRDAYGDRDSRYGWEIDHIEPSSKGGDDIISNARPLHWKNNASRQNNKLKTIVTAKEDKNILVDAGKEFNP
;
A
#
# COMPACT_ATOMS: atom_id res chain seq x y z
N MET A 1 18.03 1.17 1.57
CA MET A 1 16.78 0.51 1.16
C MET A 1 16.72 -0.89 1.72
N ALA A 2 15.59 -1.26 2.27
CA ALA A 2 15.41 -2.61 2.77
C ALA A 2 15.26 -3.59 1.62
N ASN A 3 15.90 -4.74 1.71
CA ASN A 3 15.73 -5.84 0.78
C ASN A 3 14.87 -6.90 1.42
N TRP A 4 13.59 -6.88 1.10
CA TRP A 4 12.64 -7.84 1.63
C TRP A 4 12.66 -9.12 0.82
N THR A 5 12.67 -10.26 1.49
CA THR A 5 12.56 -11.56 0.81
C THR A 5 11.14 -11.76 0.30
N GLU A 6 10.94 -12.71 -0.62
CA GLU A 6 9.60 -13.03 -1.12
C GLU A 6 8.67 -13.49 0.01
N GLU A 7 9.19 -14.28 0.95
CA GLU A 7 8.42 -14.70 2.12
C GLU A 7 8.01 -13.52 3.00
N GLU A 8 8.91 -12.58 3.22
CA GLU A 8 8.63 -11.38 4.00
C GLU A 8 7.57 -10.52 3.31
N LYS A 9 7.65 -10.37 1.99
CA LYS A 9 6.67 -9.63 1.21
C LYS A 9 5.27 -10.23 1.36
N VAL A 10 5.16 -11.56 1.34
CA VAL A 10 3.87 -12.24 1.56
C VAL A 10 3.33 -11.96 2.96
N ARG A 11 4.19 -12.05 3.97
CA ARG A 11 3.79 -11.77 5.35
C ARG A 11 3.33 -10.33 5.55
N ILE A 12 3.99 -9.39 4.88
CA ILE A 12 3.61 -7.98 4.93
C ILE A 12 2.30 -7.76 4.17
N TRP A 13 2.17 -8.36 2.97
CA TRP A 13 0.92 -8.31 2.22
C TRP A 13 -0.27 -8.77 3.06
N ASN A 14 -0.07 -9.80 3.86
CA ASN A 14 -1.14 -10.37 4.69
C ASN A 14 -1.64 -9.42 5.78
N LYS A 15 -0.98 -8.30 6.00
CA LYS A 15 -1.46 -7.25 6.90
C LYS A 15 -2.49 -6.33 6.25
N ALA A 16 -2.63 -6.37 4.92
CA ALA A 16 -3.61 -5.56 4.22
C ALA A 16 -5.02 -6.04 4.56
N GLU A 17 -5.97 -5.12 4.48
CA GLU A 17 -7.37 -5.41 4.80
C GLU A 17 -8.00 -6.33 3.76
N ARG A 18 -8.58 -7.43 4.21
CA ARG A 18 -9.32 -8.34 3.35
C ARG A 18 -10.71 -7.77 3.08
N CYS A 19 -11.14 -7.87 1.84
CA CYS A 19 -12.37 -7.23 1.37
C CYS A 19 -13.33 -8.22 0.71
N GLY A 20 -13.48 -9.38 1.32
CA GLY A 20 -14.38 -10.42 0.83
C GLY A 20 -13.70 -11.43 -0.06
N GLU A 21 -14.35 -12.56 -0.21
CA GLU A 21 -13.78 -13.73 -0.87
C GLU A 21 -13.49 -13.48 -2.35
N LYS A 22 -14.39 -12.80 -3.06
CA LYS A 22 -14.19 -12.52 -4.49
C LYS A 22 -12.99 -11.63 -4.74
N ASN A 23 -12.82 -10.60 -3.91
CA ASN A 23 -11.66 -9.73 -4.02
C ASN A 23 -10.37 -10.48 -3.67
N GLU A 24 -10.43 -11.34 -2.68
CA GLU A 24 -9.30 -12.15 -2.29
C GLU A 24 -8.87 -13.09 -3.43
N GLU A 25 -9.80 -13.71 -4.11
CA GLU A 25 -9.53 -14.57 -5.27
C GLU A 25 -8.86 -13.81 -6.41
N LYS A 26 -9.25 -12.55 -6.61
CA LYS A 26 -8.67 -11.68 -7.65
C LYS A 26 -7.36 -11.04 -7.22
N GLY A 27 -6.94 -11.22 -5.99
CA GLY A 27 -5.70 -10.68 -5.46
C GLY A 27 -5.80 -9.24 -4.95
N PHE A 28 -6.99 -8.77 -4.61
CA PHE A 28 -7.20 -7.40 -4.12
C PHE A 28 -7.39 -7.35 -2.61
N ARG A 29 -6.72 -6.38 -2.00
CA ARG A 29 -6.92 -5.98 -0.60
C ARG A 29 -6.85 -4.46 -0.53
N LYS A 30 -7.08 -3.90 0.66
CA LYS A 30 -6.94 -2.45 0.88
C LYS A 30 -5.78 -2.17 1.82
N ASP A 31 -5.09 -1.06 1.55
CA ASP A 31 -4.06 -0.56 2.48
C ASP A 31 -4.72 0.20 3.65
N CYS A 32 -3.90 0.72 4.57
CA CYS A 32 -4.42 1.44 5.75
C CYS A 32 -5.09 2.77 5.42
N CYS A 33 -4.91 3.27 4.20
CA CYS A 33 -5.61 4.47 3.70
C CYS A 33 -6.91 4.11 2.99
N GLY A 34 -7.26 2.83 2.93
CA GLY A 34 -8.45 2.36 2.24
C GLY A 34 -8.30 2.23 0.73
N ALA A 35 -7.07 2.33 0.20
CA ALA A 35 -6.84 2.21 -1.23
C ALA A 35 -6.75 0.74 -1.66
N TRP A 36 -7.34 0.42 -2.81
CA TRP A 36 -7.17 -0.89 -3.41
C TRP A 36 -5.71 -1.12 -3.82
N ILE A 37 -5.17 -2.25 -3.44
CA ILE A 37 -3.84 -2.72 -3.86
C ILE A 37 -3.99 -4.14 -4.39
N LYS A 38 -3.13 -4.52 -5.34
CA LYS A 38 -3.17 -5.84 -5.95
C LYS A 38 -1.89 -6.59 -5.64
N ARG A 39 -2.03 -7.84 -5.19
CA ARG A 39 -0.92 -8.65 -4.69
C ARG A 39 0.27 -8.72 -5.64
N ASP A 40 0.01 -8.91 -6.94
CA ASP A 40 1.06 -9.08 -7.94
C ASP A 40 1.62 -7.75 -8.48
N ALA A 41 1.15 -6.62 -7.97
CA ALA A 41 1.59 -5.29 -8.41
C ALA A 41 2.62 -4.67 -7.45
N TYR A 42 3.41 -5.49 -6.75
CA TYR A 42 4.44 -4.99 -5.86
C TYR A 42 5.48 -4.19 -6.63
N GLY A 43 5.76 -2.96 -6.16
CA GLY A 43 6.76 -2.09 -6.75
C GLY A 43 6.38 -1.47 -8.10
N ASP A 44 5.17 -1.67 -8.56
CA ASP A 44 4.73 -1.21 -9.88
C ASP A 44 4.03 0.15 -9.78
N ARG A 45 4.77 1.22 -10.07
CA ARG A 45 4.23 2.59 -10.05
C ARG A 45 3.46 2.96 -11.32
N ASP A 46 3.43 2.07 -12.31
CA ASP A 46 2.60 2.23 -13.49
C ASP A 46 1.21 1.60 -13.31
N SER A 47 1.02 0.88 -12.21
CA SER A 47 -0.25 0.23 -11.90
C SER A 47 -1.14 1.14 -11.05
N ARG A 48 -2.43 1.09 -11.30
CA ARG A 48 -3.45 1.72 -10.45
C ARG A 48 -3.47 1.13 -9.05
N TYR A 49 -2.96 -0.08 -8.87
CA TYR A 49 -3.06 -0.89 -7.66
C TYR A 49 -1.69 -1.30 -7.13
N GLY A 50 -0.62 -0.65 -7.62
CA GLY A 50 0.74 -0.93 -7.17
C GLY A 50 0.91 -0.62 -5.69
N TRP A 51 1.73 -1.43 -5.02
CA TRP A 51 1.98 -1.24 -3.60
C TRP A 51 3.45 -1.38 -3.29
N GLU A 52 3.82 -0.80 -2.17
CA GLU A 52 5.19 -0.81 -1.67
C GLU A 52 5.16 -1.11 -0.17
N ILE A 53 6.29 -1.46 0.37
CA ILE A 53 6.42 -1.70 1.80
C ILE A 53 6.86 -0.40 2.46
N ASP A 54 6.05 0.06 3.40
CA ASP A 54 6.29 1.27 4.17
C ASP A 54 6.78 0.91 5.56
N HIS A 55 7.76 1.65 6.08
CA HIS A 55 8.18 1.56 7.48
C HIS A 55 7.23 2.41 8.32
N ILE A 56 6.55 1.79 9.27
CA ILE A 56 5.60 2.49 10.15
C ILE A 56 6.36 3.55 10.94
N GLU A 57 7.46 3.17 11.59
CA GLU A 57 8.43 4.12 12.14
C GLU A 57 9.54 4.26 11.11
N PRO A 58 9.77 5.47 10.56
CA PRO A 58 10.76 5.64 9.50
C PRO A 58 12.18 5.32 9.98
N SER A 59 12.99 4.81 9.07
CA SER A 59 14.41 4.50 9.38
C SER A 59 15.20 5.74 9.82
N SER A 60 14.84 6.92 9.32
CA SER A 60 15.43 8.18 9.74
C SER A 60 15.18 8.50 11.22
N LYS A 61 14.21 7.84 11.85
CA LYS A 61 13.89 8.00 13.28
C LYS A 61 14.16 6.72 14.07
N GLY A 62 15.00 5.82 13.54
CA GLY A 62 15.38 4.60 14.21
C GLY A 62 14.49 3.40 13.93
N GLY A 63 13.57 3.50 12.95
CA GLY A 63 12.73 2.37 12.58
C GLY A 63 13.51 1.26 11.91
N ASP A 64 13.27 0.01 12.32
CA ASP A 64 13.98 -1.17 11.83
C ASP A 64 13.32 -1.81 10.61
N ASP A 65 14.14 -2.54 9.83
CA ASP A 65 13.69 -3.36 8.70
C ASP A 65 13.17 -4.70 9.19
N ILE A 66 12.10 -4.68 9.99
CA ILE A 66 11.48 -5.90 10.53
C ILE A 66 9.99 -5.90 10.20
N ILE A 67 9.41 -7.08 10.14
CA ILE A 67 8.01 -7.24 9.72
C ILE A 67 7.05 -6.45 10.62
N SER A 68 7.31 -6.39 11.91
CA SER A 68 6.44 -5.64 12.84
C SER A 68 6.44 -4.14 12.58
N ASN A 69 7.45 -3.62 11.86
CA ASN A 69 7.56 -2.21 11.49
C ASN A 69 7.20 -1.96 10.03
N ALA A 70 6.63 -2.94 9.35
CA ALA A 70 6.35 -2.87 7.92
C ALA A 70 4.86 -3.00 7.66
N ARG A 71 4.37 -2.32 6.63
CA ARG A 71 2.99 -2.44 6.18
C ARG A 71 2.91 -2.24 4.67
N PRO A 72 1.92 -2.88 4.00
CA PRO A 72 1.69 -2.63 2.59
C PRO A 72 0.97 -1.29 2.42
N LEU A 73 1.40 -0.51 1.44
CA LEU A 73 0.85 0.82 1.21
C LEU A 73 0.80 1.07 -0.30
N HIS A 74 -0.32 1.59 -0.80
CA HIS A 74 -0.41 2.00 -2.20
C HIS A 74 0.75 2.94 -2.51
N TRP A 75 1.37 2.76 -3.69
CA TRP A 75 2.60 3.50 -3.99
C TRP A 75 2.41 5.02 -3.96
N LYS A 76 1.22 5.52 -4.35
CA LYS A 76 0.95 6.96 -4.34
C LYS A 76 0.85 7.50 -2.91
N ASN A 77 0.23 6.74 -2.02
CA ASN A 77 0.16 7.10 -0.60
C ASN A 77 1.54 7.07 0.03
N ASN A 78 2.35 6.06 -0.33
CA ASN A 78 3.72 5.94 0.17
C ASN A 78 4.59 7.11 -0.30
N ALA A 79 4.50 7.47 -1.58
CA ALA A 79 5.28 8.55 -2.17
C ALA A 79 4.95 9.92 -1.56
N SER A 80 3.75 10.08 -1.01
CA SER A 80 3.29 11.35 -0.45
C SER A 80 3.67 11.57 1.00
N ARG A 81 4.35 10.62 1.64
CA ARG A 81 4.75 10.80 3.05
C ARG A 81 5.71 11.97 3.18
N GLN A 82 5.32 12.95 3.98
CA GLN A 82 6.14 14.11 4.27
C GLN A 82 6.29 14.25 5.78
N ASN A 83 7.50 14.54 6.23
CA ASN A 83 7.83 14.71 7.65
C ASN A 83 7.38 13.50 8.47
N ASN A 84 7.48 12.31 7.86
CA ASN A 84 7.12 11.02 8.48
C ASN A 84 5.63 10.88 8.79
N LYS A 85 4.80 11.74 8.22
CA LYS A 85 3.35 11.66 8.39
C LYS A 85 2.72 11.05 7.16
N LEU A 86 1.82 10.11 7.37
CA LEU A 86 1.04 9.50 6.30
C LEU A 86 -0.10 10.43 5.91
N LYS A 87 -0.22 10.70 4.62
CA LYS A 87 -1.34 11.45 4.07
C LYS A 87 -2.04 10.59 3.04
N THR A 88 -3.35 10.47 3.13
CA THR A 88 -4.13 9.70 2.15
C THR A 88 -4.30 10.51 0.88
N ILE A 89 -3.68 10.06 -0.20
CA ILE A 89 -3.80 10.67 -1.54
C ILE A 89 -4.78 9.88 -2.39
N VAL A 90 -4.75 8.54 -2.27
CA VAL A 90 -5.59 7.61 -3.01
C VAL A 90 -6.37 6.76 -2.02
N THR A 91 -7.65 6.58 -2.28
CA THR A 91 -8.52 5.71 -1.48
C THR A 91 -9.54 5.05 -2.40
N ALA A 92 -10.18 3.98 -1.92
CA ALA A 92 -11.19 3.29 -2.71
C ALA A 92 -12.50 4.06 -2.75
N LYS A 93 -13.15 4.02 -3.91
CA LYS A 93 -14.56 4.35 -4.06
C LYS A 93 -15.17 3.20 -4.84
N GLU A 94 -15.95 2.37 -4.15
CA GLU A 94 -16.48 1.12 -4.71
C GLU A 94 -15.31 0.24 -5.19
N ASP A 95 -15.27 -0.18 -6.43
CA ASP A 95 -14.25 -1.07 -6.99
C ASP A 95 -13.07 -0.34 -7.64
N LYS A 96 -12.99 0.98 -7.47
CA LYS A 96 -11.95 1.82 -8.07
C LYS A 96 -11.19 2.59 -7.01
N ASN A 97 -10.00 3.05 -7.39
CA ASN A 97 -9.25 4.02 -6.60
C ASN A 97 -9.51 5.42 -7.14
N ILE A 98 -9.65 6.39 -6.25
CA ILE A 98 -9.82 7.79 -6.59
C ILE A 98 -8.75 8.64 -5.92
N LEU A 99 -8.45 9.78 -6.53
CA LEU A 99 -7.68 10.84 -5.88
C LEU A 99 -8.59 11.55 -4.90
N VAL A 100 -8.23 11.57 -3.63
CA VAL A 100 -9.06 12.13 -2.56
C VAL A 100 -9.42 13.59 -2.82
N ASP A 101 -8.41 14.40 -3.19
CA ASP A 101 -8.61 15.84 -3.36
C ASP A 101 -9.45 16.18 -4.60
N ALA A 102 -9.36 15.39 -5.65
CA ALA A 102 -10.05 15.67 -6.91
C ALA A 102 -11.34 14.88 -7.09
N GLY A 103 -11.55 13.82 -6.33
CA GLY A 103 -12.69 12.93 -6.48
C GLY A 103 -12.72 12.18 -7.80
N LYS A 104 -11.61 12.13 -8.52
CA LYS A 104 -11.50 11.50 -9.83
C LYS A 104 -10.82 10.14 -9.72
N GLU A 105 -11.16 9.23 -10.65
CA GLU A 105 -10.48 7.95 -10.73
C GLU A 105 -8.98 8.14 -10.87
N PHE A 106 -8.21 7.38 -10.09
CA PHE A 106 -6.75 7.43 -10.13
C PHE A 106 -6.23 6.66 -11.33
N ASN A 107 -5.52 7.36 -12.21
CA ASN A 107 -4.82 6.79 -13.36
C ASN A 107 -3.37 7.25 -13.31
N PRO A 108 -2.43 6.31 -13.16
CA PRO A 108 -1.00 6.68 -13.12
C PRO A 108 -0.47 7.10 -14.49
#